data_03317189ef6ea4e91acb68eaf3917922
#
_entry.id   03317189ef6ea4e91acb68eaf3917922
#
_cell.length_a   1.000
_cell.length_b   1.000
_cell.length_c   1.000
_cell.angle_alpha   90.00
_cell.angle_beta   90.00
_cell.angle_gamma   90.00
#
_symmetry.space_group_name_H-M   'P 1'
#
loop_
_entity.id
_entity.type
_entity.pdbx_description
1 polymer ?
#
loop_
_entity_poly.entity_id
_entity_poly.type
_entity_poly.pdbx_seq_one_letter_code
_entity_poly.pdbx_strand_id
1 'polypeptide(L)'
;MEPFEWWNEKQKNLMEEARIFADKNLAKGQEVFWTKKFPSEILKEVAHNGWFGAGIPREHGGMGAGVTAVAIIAEELSRIGSALAEAYSVSMFGGVEQLLAFGTEKQKEKWLPKIAKGEVIGAVCITEPSVGSDAAGIESTAKRVGDAYILNGKKRFITNAGLADIYIVYAKTSEKPEDRTKYQHLTAFLVEKGTAGFSVEKINELSGWIGLPNGFLDFNDVNIPAENIIGQEGSGWKVMMAGLNFERIVYSAGMLGPMRESIRHAVGYAQRRIQFGKPAIEIPANQSKIADMLAGLQTSRLLVYHAAHLLDEHKEAMVDAATAKLFTSETYEDLISNAITVMGGDGWTRFYPIESYLRDAKVNQIGAGTNDIMRLVILRGGLKMLNKDLKMPHRKVHEKLGIPTSTATPPKKIKANEDNVLRILAEDYQVNPGLFMSREELKERLTDAVDDEVDELLKSLEAKRLVKLYRDGHGTIVLMKASYEGLRKAGPIENYKWFPDWLDKKYIF
;
A
#
# COMPACT_ATOMS: atom_id res chain seq x y z
N MET A 1 10.97 -22.35 6.21
CA MET A 1 11.55 -21.10 6.75
C MET A 1 11.21 -21.04 8.23
N GLU A 2 12.11 -20.51 9.02
CA GLU A 2 11.91 -20.45 10.46
C GLU A 2 10.93 -19.34 10.85
N PRO A 3 10.22 -19.47 12.00
CA PRO A 3 9.42 -18.41 12.57
C PRO A 3 10.30 -17.25 13.02
N PHE A 4 9.76 -16.02 13.05
CA PHE A 4 10.48 -14.91 13.63
C PHE A 4 10.53 -15.00 15.16
N GLU A 5 11.59 -14.47 15.76
CA GLU A 5 11.78 -14.52 17.23
C GLU A 5 10.66 -13.81 18.00
N TRP A 6 10.08 -12.73 17.44
CA TRP A 6 8.97 -11.99 18.05
C TRP A 6 7.60 -12.66 17.92
N TRP A 7 7.51 -13.80 17.21
CA TRP A 7 6.25 -14.56 17.15
C TRP A 7 5.99 -15.30 18.46
N ASN A 8 4.74 -15.22 18.92
CA ASN A 8 4.32 -16.00 20.06
C ASN A 8 4.13 -17.48 19.71
N GLU A 9 4.02 -18.35 20.73
CA GLU A 9 3.91 -19.80 20.53
C GLU A 9 2.68 -20.21 19.72
N LYS A 10 1.56 -19.47 19.80
CA LYS A 10 0.37 -19.75 18.98
C LYS A 10 0.65 -19.51 17.50
N GLN A 11 1.34 -18.42 17.17
CA GLN A 11 1.72 -18.10 15.79
C GLN A 11 2.72 -19.11 15.22
N LYS A 12 3.67 -19.58 16.04
CA LYS A 12 4.63 -20.62 15.65
C LYS A 12 3.94 -21.95 15.39
N ASN A 13 3.04 -22.39 16.28
CA ASN A 13 2.26 -23.61 16.13
C ASN A 13 1.35 -23.54 14.90
N LEU A 14 0.68 -22.40 14.70
CA LEU A 14 -0.18 -22.18 13.54
C LEU A 14 0.61 -22.25 12.21
N MET A 15 1.83 -21.71 12.19
CA MET A 15 2.71 -21.82 11.02
C MET A 15 3.01 -23.29 10.70
N GLU A 16 3.30 -24.10 11.70
CA GLU A 16 3.61 -25.53 11.48
C GLU A 16 2.37 -26.30 11.02
N GLU A 17 1.20 -26.05 11.63
CA GLU A 17 -0.07 -26.65 11.21
C GLU A 17 -0.42 -26.28 9.76
N ALA A 18 -0.31 -24.97 9.40
CA ALA A 18 -0.59 -24.49 8.07
C ALA A 18 0.41 -25.03 7.04
N ARG A 19 1.68 -25.19 7.42
CA ARG A 19 2.73 -25.80 6.58
C ARG A 19 2.41 -27.25 6.27
N ILE A 20 2.09 -28.07 7.27
CA ILE A 20 1.71 -29.48 7.10
C ILE A 20 0.48 -29.58 6.20
N PHE A 21 -0.50 -28.70 6.41
CA PHE A 21 -1.69 -28.64 5.57
C PHE A 21 -1.35 -28.29 4.11
N ALA A 22 -0.49 -27.31 3.90
CA ALA A 22 -0.06 -26.91 2.55
C ALA A 22 0.68 -28.07 1.87
N ASP A 23 1.65 -28.71 2.55
CA ASP A 23 2.42 -29.82 1.99
C ASP A 23 1.52 -31.00 1.55
N LYS A 24 0.50 -31.32 2.34
CA LYS A 24 -0.50 -32.36 2.01
C LYS A 24 -1.32 -32.03 0.77
N ASN A 25 -1.56 -30.74 0.50
CA ASN A 25 -2.49 -30.30 -0.54
C ASN A 25 -1.82 -29.73 -1.81
N LEU A 26 -0.47 -29.68 -1.90
CA LEU A 26 0.25 -29.15 -3.06
C LEU A 26 -0.18 -29.77 -4.40
N ALA A 27 -0.39 -31.10 -4.43
CA ALA A 27 -0.83 -31.80 -5.65
C ALA A 27 -2.22 -31.39 -6.12
N LYS A 28 -3.16 -31.14 -5.18
CA LYS A 28 -4.48 -30.63 -5.48
C LYS A 28 -4.42 -29.20 -6.03
N GLY A 29 -3.50 -28.38 -5.53
CA GLY A 29 -3.25 -27.04 -6.06
C GLY A 29 -2.83 -27.07 -7.53
N GLN A 30 -1.97 -28.02 -7.90
CA GLN A 30 -1.57 -28.21 -9.30
C GLN A 30 -2.75 -28.66 -10.19
N GLU A 31 -3.70 -29.43 -9.67
CA GLU A 31 -4.92 -29.81 -10.39
C GLU A 31 -5.75 -28.58 -10.78
N VAL A 32 -5.86 -27.57 -9.90
CA VAL A 32 -6.53 -26.29 -10.20
C VAL A 32 -5.98 -25.64 -11.46
N PHE A 33 -4.67 -25.70 -11.62
CA PHE A 33 -3.94 -25.13 -12.73
C PHE A 33 -4.32 -25.73 -14.09
N TRP A 34 -4.63 -27.04 -14.10
CA TRP A 34 -5.07 -27.75 -15.31
C TRP A 34 -6.57 -27.63 -15.54
N THR A 35 -7.36 -27.74 -14.47
CA THR A 35 -8.82 -27.79 -14.55
C THR A 35 -9.47 -26.42 -14.59
N LYS A 36 -8.77 -25.38 -14.15
CA LYS A 36 -9.26 -24.00 -13.93
C LYS A 36 -10.45 -23.93 -12.95
N LYS A 37 -10.64 -24.96 -12.12
CA LYS A 37 -11.72 -25.00 -11.14
C LYS A 37 -11.22 -24.55 -9.79
N PHE A 38 -11.98 -23.69 -9.12
CA PHE A 38 -11.66 -23.25 -7.76
C PHE A 38 -11.67 -24.43 -6.77
N PRO A 39 -10.67 -24.55 -5.89
CA PRO A 39 -10.54 -25.71 -4.99
C PRO A 39 -11.45 -25.57 -3.75
N SER A 40 -12.77 -25.57 -3.94
CA SER A 40 -13.76 -25.33 -2.89
C SER A 40 -13.62 -26.31 -1.71
N GLU A 41 -13.21 -27.57 -1.96
CA GLU A 41 -13.04 -28.56 -0.89
C GLU A 41 -11.87 -28.20 0.02
N ILE A 42 -10.77 -27.65 -0.53
CA ILE A 42 -9.66 -27.17 0.28
C ILE A 42 -10.10 -25.97 1.14
N LEU A 43 -10.90 -25.06 0.58
CA LEU A 43 -11.43 -23.91 1.34
C LEU A 43 -12.33 -24.37 2.49
N LYS A 44 -13.11 -25.45 2.32
CA LYS A 44 -13.88 -26.06 3.42
C LYS A 44 -12.98 -26.67 4.50
N GLU A 45 -11.85 -27.30 4.10
CA GLU A 45 -10.87 -27.80 5.07
C GLU A 45 -10.24 -26.64 5.87
N VAL A 46 -9.95 -25.47 5.22
CA VAL A 46 -9.51 -24.23 5.87
C VAL A 46 -10.53 -23.76 6.91
N ALA A 47 -11.82 -23.79 6.56
CA ALA A 47 -12.91 -23.45 7.46
C ALA A 47 -12.99 -24.44 8.65
N HIS A 48 -12.86 -25.74 8.39
CA HIS A 48 -12.87 -26.78 9.42
C HIS A 48 -11.74 -26.64 10.44
N ASN A 49 -10.56 -26.17 9.99
CA ASN A 49 -9.44 -25.85 10.87
C ASN A 49 -9.66 -24.54 11.68
N GLY A 50 -10.78 -23.84 11.48
CA GLY A 50 -11.11 -22.59 12.16
C GLY A 50 -10.29 -21.39 11.70
N TRP A 51 -9.56 -21.49 10.59
CA TRP A 51 -8.60 -20.47 10.17
C TRP A 51 -9.25 -19.17 9.69
N PHE A 52 -10.52 -19.19 9.30
CA PHE A 52 -11.29 -17.96 9.08
C PHE A 52 -11.49 -17.14 10.36
N GLY A 53 -11.33 -17.77 11.52
CA GLY A 53 -11.36 -17.10 12.82
C GLY A 53 -10.02 -16.52 13.28
N ALA A 54 -8.93 -16.68 12.53
CA ALA A 54 -7.58 -16.33 12.99
C ALA A 54 -7.46 -14.88 13.49
N GLY A 55 -7.94 -13.91 12.73
CA GLY A 55 -7.95 -12.48 13.07
C GLY A 55 -9.15 -12.02 13.90
N ILE A 56 -10.17 -12.86 14.08
CA ILE A 56 -11.38 -12.50 14.80
C ILE A 56 -11.16 -12.69 16.32
N PRO A 57 -11.53 -11.70 17.15
CA PRO A 57 -11.46 -11.81 18.61
C PRO A 57 -12.25 -12.99 19.17
N ARG A 58 -11.83 -13.50 20.36
CA ARG A 58 -12.44 -14.68 20.98
C ARG A 58 -13.89 -14.45 21.39
N GLU A 59 -14.23 -13.25 21.84
CA GLU A 59 -15.61 -12.85 22.19
C GLU A 59 -16.58 -12.96 21.01
N HIS A 60 -16.07 -12.93 19.77
CA HIS A 60 -16.83 -13.13 18.53
C HIS A 60 -16.60 -14.52 17.90
N GLY A 61 -16.09 -15.48 18.68
CA GLY A 61 -15.93 -16.88 18.25
C GLY A 61 -14.67 -17.17 17.43
N GLY A 62 -13.73 -16.24 17.33
CA GLY A 62 -12.47 -16.40 16.64
C GLY A 62 -11.32 -16.91 17.52
N MET A 63 -10.11 -16.96 16.95
CA MET A 63 -8.88 -17.37 17.64
C MET A 63 -8.24 -16.22 18.42
N GLY A 64 -8.45 -14.95 18.01
CA GLY A 64 -7.78 -13.79 18.56
C GLY A 64 -6.26 -13.87 18.39
N ALA A 65 -5.79 -14.35 17.24
CA ALA A 65 -4.36 -14.57 16.98
C ALA A 65 -3.72 -13.44 16.16
N GLY A 66 -4.51 -12.43 15.76
CA GLY A 66 -4.04 -11.20 15.13
C GLY A 66 -3.78 -11.30 13.63
N VAL A 67 -3.28 -10.20 13.07
CA VAL A 67 -2.98 -10.04 11.64
C VAL A 67 -1.83 -10.95 11.21
N THR A 68 -0.83 -11.12 12.07
CA THR A 68 0.30 -12.04 11.82
C THR A 68 -0.19 -13.44 11.56
N ALA A 69 -1.20 -13.94 12.31
CA ALA A 69 -1.77 -15.27 12.09
C ALA A 69 -2.48 -15.38 10.75
N VAL A 70 -3.23 -14.36 10.35
CA VAL A 70 -3.90 -14.31 9.03
C VAL A 70 -2.85 -14.32 7.91
N ALA A 71 -1.76 -13.57 8.06
CA ALA A 71 -0.65 -13.53 7.11
C ALA A 71 0.07 -14.89 7.01
N ILE A 72 0.30 -15.59 8.12
CA ILE A 72 0.87 -16.95 8.14
C ILE A 72 0.01 -17.92 7.33
N ILE A 73 -1.29 -17.90 7.55
CA ILE A 73 -2.23 -18.77 6.83
C ILE A 73 -2.20 -18.42 5.32
N ALA A 74 -2.24 -17.13 4.97
CA ALA A 74 -2.18 -16.69 3.57
C ALA A 74 -0.87 -17.12 2.88
N GLU A 75 0.29 -17.00 3.56
CA GLU A 75 1.59 -17.50 3.04
C GLU A 75 1.53 -19.00 2.73
N GLU A 76 1.02 -19.82 3.66
CA GLU A 76 1.01 -21.27 3.46
C GLU A 76 -0.07 -21.71 2.45
N LEU A 77 -1.26 -21.09 2.46
CA LEU A 77 -2.30 -21.38 1.46
C LEU A 77 -1.86 -21.03 0.03
N SER A 78 -1.08 -19.96 -0.13
CA SER A 78 -0.58 -19.55 -1.45
C SER A 78 0.42 -20.54 -2.07
N ARG A 79 1.05 -21.39 -1.27
CA ARG A 79 1.85 -22.53 -1.77
C ARG A 79 0.99 -23.56 -2.49
N ILE A 80 -0.25 -23.75 -2.04
CA ILE A 80 -1.22 -24.63 -2.72
C ILE A 80 -1.69 -23.96 -4.01
N GLY A 81 -1.97 -22.65 -3.95
CA GLY A 81 -2.35 -21.86 -5.12
C GLY A 81 -2.77 -20.44 -4.74
N SER A 82 -2.36 -19.47 -5.54
CA SER A 82 -2.67 -18.05 -5.33
C SER A 82 -4.18 -17.79 -5.24
N ALA A 83 -5.00 -18.47 -6.06
CA ALA A 83 -6.46 -18.34 -6.04
C ALA A 83 -7.09 -18.68 -4.67
N LEU A 84 -6.56 -19.70 -3.99
CA LEU A 84 -7.04 -20.11 -2.67
C LEU A 84 -6.68 -19.08 -1.60
N ALA A 85 -5.43 -18.61 -1.62
CA ALA A 85 -4.96 -17.59 -0.69
C ALA A 85 -5.71 -16.27 -0.87
N GLU A 86 -5.97 -15.85 -2.11
CA GLU A 86 -6.74 -14.64 -2.40
C GLU A 86 -8.20 -14.75 -1.98
N ALA A 87 -8.85 -15.88 -2.19
CA ALA A 87 -10.22 -16.09 -1.73
C ALA A 87 -10.34 -15.99 -0.22
N TYR A 88 -9.36 -16.56 0.50
CA TYR A 88 -9.23 -16.45 1.95
C TYR A 88 -8.96 -14.99 2.39
N SER A 89 -7.93 -14.35 1.82
CA SER A 89 -7.49 -13.00 2.17
C SER A 89 -8.61 -11.98 1.99
N VAL A 90 -9.31 -12.03 0.85
CA VAL A 90 -10.42 -11.11 0.55
C VAL A 90 -11.60 -11.37 1.48
N SER A 91 -11.86 -12.60 1.89
CA SER A 91 -12.90 -12.88 2.90
C SER A 91 -12.57 -12.25 4.25
N MET A 92 -11.31 -12.26 4.66
CA MET A 92 -10.85 -11.60 5.88
C MET A 92 -10.94 -10.08 5.77
N PHE A 93 -10.51 -9.49 4.65
CA PHE A 93 -10.63 -8.04 4.42
C PHE A 93 -12.10 -7.62 4.19
N GLY A 94 -12.83 -8.27 3.30
CA GLY A 94 -14.18 -7.89 2.89
C GLY A 94 -15.30 -8.34 3.83
N GLY A 95 -15.00 -8.94 4.97
CA GLY A 95 -15.99 -9.41 5.93
C GLY A 95 -15.60 -9.12 7.38
N VAL A 96 -14.32 -9.20 7.72
CA VAL A 96 -13.87 -9.13 9.12
C VAL A 96 -13.45 -7.73 9.51
N GLU A 97 -12.48 -7.14 8.81
CA GLU A 97 -11.89 -5.85 9.20
C GLU A 97 -12.91 -4.72 9.31
N GLN A 98 -13.79 -4.58 8.30
CA GLN A 98 -14.80 -3.52 8.31
C GLN A 98 -15.82 -3.72 9.42
N LEU A 99 -16.23 -4.98 9.69
CA LEU A 99 -17.16 -5.28 10.78
C LEU A 99 -16.52 -5.04 12.15
N LEU A 100 -15.27 -5.46 12.36
CA LEU A 100 -14.57 -5.23 13.63
C LEU A 100 -14.40 -3.74 13.92
N ALA A 101 -13.96 -2.95 12.93
CA ALA A 101 -13.63 -1.56 13.13
C ALA A 101 -14.86 -0.63 13.13
N PHE A 102 -15.92 -0.94 12.39
CA PHE A 102 -17.03 -0.03 12.13
C PHE A 102 -18.43 -0.66 12.26
N GLY A 103 -18.53 -1.98 12.39
CA GLY A 103 -19.81 -2.65 12.58
C GLY A 103 -20.45 -2.31 13.93
N THR A 104 -21.78 -2.26 13.96
CA THR A 104 -22.52 -2.23 15.22
C THR A 104 -22.36 -3.56 15.95
N GLU A 105 -22.56 -3.60 17.27
CA GLU A 105 -22.49 -4.85 18.02
C GLU A 105 -23.46 -5.91 17.47
N LYS A 106 -24.66 -5.52 17.06
CA LYS A 106 -25.64 -6.41 16.40
C LYS A 106 -25.09 -7.01 15.10
N GLN A 107 -24.35 -6.23 14.29
CA GLN A 107 -23.71 -6.73 13.08
C GLN A 107 -22.57 -7.67 13.39
N LYS A 108 -21.72 -7.34 14.38
CA LYS A 108 -20.62 -8.18 14.83
C LYS A 108 -21.13 -9.53 15.35
N GLU A 109 -22.11 -9.51 16.23
CA GLU A 109 -22.76 -10.73 16.78
C GLU A 109 -23.41 -11.59 15.70
N LYS A 110 -24.01 -10.97 14.68
CA LYS A 110 -24.65 -11.70 13.56
C LYS A 110 -23.64 -12.36 12.65
N TRP A 111 -22.53 -11.68 12.31
CA TRP A 111 -21.69 -12.08 11.19
C TRP A 111 -20.36 -12.69 11.58
N LEU A 112 -19.65 -12.12 12.58
CA LEU A 112 -18.29 -12.57 12.91
C LEU A 112 -18.22 -14.06 13.35
N PRO A 113 -19.15 -14.59 14.16
CA PRO A 113 -19.11 -16.02 14.51
C PRO A 113 -19.31 -16.94 13.30
N LYS A 114 -20.12 -16.54 12.32
CA LYS A 114 -20.35 -17.32 11.11
C LYS A 114 -19.14 -17.27 10.18
N ILE A 115 -18.49 -16.11 10.07
CA ILE A 115 -17.25 -15.97 9.31
C ILE A 115 -16.15 -16.79 9.97
N ALA A 116 -16.00 -16.71 11.31
CA ALA A 116 -14.99 -17.47 12.06
C ALA A 116 -15.06 -18.99 11.81
N LYS A 117 -16.28 -19.52 11.61
CA LYS A 117 -16.51 -20.92 11.25
C LYS A 117 -16.40 -21.21 9.76
N GLY A 118 -16.21 -20.20 8.92
CA GLY A 118 -16.22 -20.32 7.47
C GLY A 118 -17.60 -20.66 6.88
N GLU A 119 -18.68 -20.43 7.64
CA GLU A 119 -20.06 -20.55 7.17
C GLU A 119 -20.47 -19.38 6.25
N VAL A 120 -19.77 -18.26 6.36
CA VAL A 120 -19.97 -17.04 5.59
C VAL A 120 -18.64 -16.59 5.01
N ILE A 121 -18.60 -16.42 3.70
CA ILE A 121 -17.48 -15.89 2.94
C ILE A 121 -17.77 -14.42 2.57
N GLY A 122 -16.79 -13.55 2.73
CA GLY A 122 -16.90 -12.12 2.44
C GLY A 122 -16.30 -11.73 1.08
N ALA A 123 -16.78 -10.60 0.56
CA ALA A 123 -16.19 -9.90 -0.57
C ALA A 123 -16.23 -8.39 -0.36
N VAL A 124 -15.31 -7.66 -0.99
CA VAL A 124 -15.27 -6.20 -0.99
C VAL A 124 -15.49 -5.67 -2.40
N CYS A 125 -16.34 -4.64 -2.53
CA CYS A 125 -16.80 -4.12 -3.81
C CYS A 125 -16.51 -2.62 -3.93
N ILE A 126 -15.30 -2.28 -4.38
CA ILE A 126 -14.81 -0.91 -4.57
C ILE A 126 -14.81 -0.56 -6.05
N THR A 127 -14.01 -1.29 -6.83
CA THR A 127 -13.70 -1.01 -8.25
C THR A 127 -14.94 -1.08 -9.14
N GLU A 128 -15.04 -0.13 -10.07
CA GLU A 128 -16.11 -0.04 -11.08
C GLU A 128 -15.52 -0.06 -12.50
N PRO A 129 -16.35 -0.19 -13.56
CA PRO A 129 -15.86 -0.17 -14.94
C PRO A 129 -15.01 1.06 -15.27
N SER A 130 -15.36 2.23 -14.72
CA SER A 130 -14.69 3.53 -14.92
C SER A 130 -13.78 3.97 -13.77
N VAL A 131 -13.77 3.25 -12.63
CA VAL A 131 -13.12 3.66 -11.37
C VAL A 131 -12.20 2.57 -10.84
N GLY A 132 -10.90 2.89 -10.74
CA GLY A 132 -9.88 2.02 -10.16
C GLY A 132 -9.07 2.75 -9.09
N SER A 133 -7.91 3.31 -9.47
CA SER A 133 -7.02 4.03 -8.53
C SER A 133 -7.66 5.29 -7.93
N ASP A 134 -8.57 5.94 -8.63
CA ASP A 134 -9.41 7.03 -8.09
C ASP A 134 -10.66 6.45 -7.38
N ALA A 135 -10.45 5.74 -6.28
CA ALA A 135 -11.56 5.12 -5.54
C ALA A 135 -12.57 6.14 -4.95
N ALA A 136 -12.20 7.42 -4.86
CA ALA A 136 -13.14 8.47 -4.48
C ALA A 136 -14.12 8.82 -5.61
N GLY A 137 -13.82 8.43 -6.84
CA GLY A 137 -14.67 8.65 -8.02
C GLY A 137 -15.79 7.63 -8.21
N ILE A 138 -16.09 6.76 -7.23
CA ILE A 138 -17.18 5.76 -7.30
C ILE A 138 -18.47 6.38 -7.84
N GLU A 139 -19.07 5.73 -8.85
CA GLU A 139 -20.26 6.18 -9.57
C GLU A 139 -21.54 5.49 -9.09
N SER A 140 -21.46 4.26 -8.56
CA SER A 140 -22.60 3.56 -7.95
C SER A 140 -23.26 4.46 -6.90
N THR A 141 -24.60 4.50 -6.90
CA THR A 141 -25.39 5.38 -6.02
C THR A 141 -26.26 4.57 -5.06
N ALA A 142 -26.46 5.09 -3.85
CA ALA A 142 -27.41 4.57 -2.90
C ALA A 142 -28.29 5.71 -2.39
N LYS A 143 -29.55 5.77 -2.83
CA LYS A 143 -30.51 6.82 -2.47
C LYS A 143 -31.36 6.35 -1.29
N ARG A 144 -31.45 7.18 -0.26
CA ARG A 144 -32.27 6.88 0.92
C ARG A 144 -33.76 6.96 0.59
N VAL A 145 -34.52 5.94 0.98
CA VAL A 145 -35.98 5.86 0.87
C VAL A 145 -36.52 5.31 2.20
N GLY A 146 -37.01 6.19 3.06
CA GLY A 146 -37.44 5.81 4.42
C GLY A 146 -36.31 5.23 5.25
N ASP A 147 -36.48 4.01 5.72
CA ASP A 147 -35.49 3.26 6.53
C ASP A 147 -34.61 2.32 5.68
N ALA A 148 -34.53 2.55 4.38
CA ALA A 148 -33.73 1.79 3.46
C ALA A 148 -32.98 2.66 2.46
N TYR A 149 -32.09 2.04 1.69
CA TYR A 149 -31.38 2.64 0.56
C TYR A 149 -31.63 1.83 -0.70
N ILE A 150 -31.83 2.50 -1.81
CA ILE A 150 -31.91 1.88 -3.13
C ILE A 150 -30.55 2.01 -3.81
N LEU A 151 -29.83 0.90 -3.90
CA LEU A 151 -28.49 0.81 -4.49
C LEU A 151 -28.60 0.49 -5.98
N ASN A 152 -27.90 1.29 -6.79
CA ASN A 152 -27.76 1.10 -8.23
C ASN A 152 -26.31 1.28 -8.66
N GLY A 153 -25.85 0.43 -9.58
CA GLY A 153 -24.51 0.55 -10.17
C GLY A 153 -23.88 -0.79 -10.49
N LYS A 154 -22.63 -0.75 -10.92
CA LYS A 154 -21.86 -1.94 -11.31
C LYS A 154 -20.51 -1.96 -10.61
N LYS A 155 -20.08 -3.15 -10.19
CA LYS A 155 -18.74 -3.38 -9.65
C LYS A 155 -17.97 -4.33 -10.53
N ARG A 156 -16.64 -4.16 -10.60
CA ARG A 156 -15.75 -4.91 -11.50
C ARG A 156 -14.55 -5.46 -10.75
N PHE A 157 -14.03 -6.58 -11.23
CA PHE A 157 -12.87 -7.26 -10.62
C PHE A 157 -13.09 -7.68 -9.16
N ILE A 158 -14.33 -8.05 -8.83
CA ILE A 158 -14.66 -8.43 -7.46
C ILE A 158 -14.26 -9.88 -7.22
N THR A 159 -13.27 -10.07 -6.36
CA THR A 159 -12.83 -11.39 -5.89
C THR A 159 -13.90 -12.00 -5.00
N ASN A 160 -14.05 -13.31 -5.05
CA ASN A 160 -15.15 -14.09 -4.46
C ASN A 160 -16.53 -13.80 -5.08
N ALA A 161 -16.62 -13.22 -6.27
CA ALA A 161 -17.89 -13.03 -6.97
C ALA A 161 -18.61 -14.38 -7.16
N GLY A 162 -19.82 -14.49 -6.62
CA GLY A 162 -20.63 -15.72 -6.63
C GLY A 162 -20.24 -16.76 -5.57
N LEU A 163 -19.01 -16.73 -5.04
CA LEU A 163 -18.58 -17.53 -3.90
C LEU A 163 -19.03 -16.89 -2.58
N ALA A 164 -18.86 -15.57 -2.43
CA ALA A 164 -19.19 -14.85 -1.22
C ALA A 164 -20.67 -14.89 -0.88
N ASP A 165 -20.98 -14.86 0.41
CA ASP A 165 -22.31 -14.79 1.00
C ASP A 165 -22.69 -13.36 1.39
N ILE A 166 -21.67 -12.54 1.74
CA ILE A 166 -21.81 -11.12 2.02
C ILE A 166 -20.83 -10.28 1.22
N TYR A 167 -21.27 -9.08 0.83
CA TYR A 167 -20.52 -8.14 0.02
C TYR A 167 -20.50 -6.77 0.70
N ILE A 168 -19.33 -6.24 1.00
CA ILE A 168 -19.18 -4.86 1.48
C ILE A 168 -19.08 -3.94 0.27
N VAL A 169 -20.16 -3.21 -0.01
CA VAL A 169 -20.34 -2.40 -1.22
C VAL A 169 -20.22 -0.92 -0.88
N TYR A 170 -19.34 -0.22 -1.58
CA TYR A 170 -19.21 1.24 -1.45
C TYR A 170 -20.01 1.92 -2.55
N ALA A 171 -20.87 2.87 -2.15
CA ALA A 171 -21.70 3.63 -3.05
C ALA A 171 -21.83 5.08 -2.59
N LYS A 172 -22.14 5.95 -3.53
CA LYS A 172 -22.34 7.38 -3.30
C LYS A 172 -23.73 7.63 -2.72
N THR A 173 -23.78 8.29 -1.57
CA THR A 173 -25.02 8.70 -0.89
C THR A 173 -25.24 10.21 -0.93
N SER A 174 -24.23 11.00 -1.30
CA SER A 174 -24.34 12.46 -1.47
C SER A 174 -23.75 12.92 -2.79
N GLU A 175 -24.43 13.87 -3.44
CA GLU A 175 -23.95 14.57 -4.65
C GLU A 175 -23.42 15.97 -4.32
N LYS A 176 -23.38 16.37 -3.04
CA LYS A 176 -22.94 17.70 -2.64
C LYS A 176 -21.42 17.84 -2.84
N PRO A 177 -20.95 18.92 -3.49
CA PRO A 177 -19.51 19.16 -3.70
C PRO A 177 -18.73 19.21 -2.38
N GLU A 178 -19.33 19.75 -1.31
CA GLU A 178 -18.71 19.85 0.01
C GLU A 178 -18.41 18.49 0.62
N ASP A 179 -19.35 17.53 0.46
CA ASP A 179 -19.17 16.16 0.95
C ASP A 179 -18.09 15.43 0.16
N ARG A 180 -18.00 15.68 -1.15
CA ARG A 180 -16.93 15.13 -1.99
C ARG A 180 -15.55 15.65 -1.56
N THR A 181 -15.42 16.95 -1.31
CA THR A 181 -14.18 17.57 -0.87
C THR A 181 -13.69 17.00 0.48
N LYS A 182 -14.64 16.64 1.35
CA LYS A 182 -14.37 16.05 2.67
C LYS A 182 -14.32 14.52 2.67
N TYR A 183 -14.45 13.86 1.51
CA TYR A 183 -14.59 12.41 1.38
C TYR A 183 -15.78 11.82 2.17
N GLN A 184 -16.87 12.58 2.32
CA GLN A 184 -18.10 12.19 3.04
C GLN A 184 -19.26 11.82 2.11
N HIS A 185 -19.02 11.68 0.82
CA HIS A 185 -20.02 11.34 -0.19
C HIS A 185 -20.23 9.83 -0.35
N LEU A 186 -19.36 9.00 0.21
CA LEU A 186 -19.42 7.53 0.11
C LEU A 186 -19.93 6.91 1.41
N THR A 187 -20.71 5.84 1.26
CA THR A 187 -21.18 4.98 2.36
C THR A 187 -20.87 3.53 2.04
N ALA A 188 -20.55 2.75 3.07
CA ALA A 188 -20.30 1.31 2.97
C ALA A 188 -21.57 0.55 3.40
N PHE A 189 -21.98 -0.43 2.59
CA PHE A 189 -23.19 -1.25 2.79
C PHE A 189 -22.84 -2.72 2.82
N LEU A 190 -23.42 -3.47 3.74
CA LEU A 190 -23.40 -4.93 3.71
C LEU A 190 -24.59 -5.43 2.89
N VAL A 191 -24.30 -6.13 1.78
CA VAL A 191 -25.31 -6.72 0.90
C VAL A 191 -25.18 -8.25 0.98
N GLU A 192 -26.27 -8.94 1.28
CA GLU A 192 -26.32 -10.39 1.34
C GLU A 192 -26.52 -10.98 -0.07
N LYS A 193 -25.91 -12.14 -0.32
CA LYS A 193 -26.16 -12.92 -1.55
C LYS A 193 -27.65 -13.25 -1.67
N GLY A 194 -28.19 -13.14 -2.88
CA GLY A 194 -29.61 -13.40 -3.11
C GLY A 194 -30.55 -12.23 -2.83
N THR A 195 -30.04 -11.07 -2.40
CA THR A 195 -30.84 -9.85 -2.31
C THR A 195 -31.43 -9.52 -3.69
N ALA A 196 -32.73 -9.23 -3.75
CA ALA A 196 -33.41 -8.89 -5.01
C ALA A 196 -32.72 -7.71 -5.71
N GLY A 197 -32.53 -7.81 -7.02
CA GLY A 197 -31.83 -6.79 -7.82
C GLY A 197 -30.30 -6.92 -7.81
N PHE A 198 -29.70 -7.75 -6.95
CA PHE A 198 -28.26 -8.04 -6.95
C PHE A 198 -27.94 -9.31 -7.74
N SER A 199 -26.99 -9.24 -8.67
CA SER A 199 -26.55 -10.39 -9.45
C SER A 199 -25.06 -10.36 -9.76
N VAL A 200 -24.49 -11.55 -10.02
CA VAL A 200 -23.17 -11.71 -10.64
C VAL A 200 -23.37 -11.75 -12.14
N GLU A 201 -23.06 -10.67 -12.83
CA GLU A 201 -23.27 -10.53 -14.26
C GLU A 201 -22.33 -11.46 -15.07
N LYS A 202 -21.06 -11.53 -14.64
CA LYS A 202 -20.02 -12.27 -15.37
C LYS A 202 -18.86 -12.61 -14.46
N ILE A 203 -18.29 -13.81 -14.63
CA ILE A 203 -16.98 -14.18 -14.09
C ILE A 203 -15.91 -13.88 -15.13
N ASN A 204 -14.82 -13.25 -14.71
CA ASN A 204 -13.70 -12.88 -15.57
C ASN A 204 -12.83 -14.10 -15.92
N GLU A 205 -12.39 -14.16 -17.17
CA GLU A 205 -11.24 -14.99 -17.53
C GLU A 205 -9.95 -14.23 -17.19
N LEU A 206 -9.24 -14.68 -16.17
CA LEU A 206 -8.03 -14.06 -15.69
C LEU A 206 -6.79 -14.70 -16.32
N SER A 207 -5.75 -13.91 -16.59
CA SER A 207 -4.47 -14.43 -17.06
C SER A 207 -3.65 -15.09 -15.97
N GLY A 208 -3.77 -14.63 -14.71
CA GLY A 208 -3.22 -15.22 -13.50
C GLY A 208 -4.34 -15.61 -12.52
N TRP A 209 -3.99 -16.01 -11.30
CA TRP A 209 -4.94 -16.46 -10.25
C TRP A 209 -5.95 -17.49 -10.78
N ILE A 210 -5.43 -18.46 -11.50
CA ILE A 210 -6.24 -19.46 -12.20
C ILE A 210 -7.21 -20.13 -11.23
N GLY A 211 -8.47 -20.15 -11.61
CA GLY A 211 -9.57 -20.75 -10.84
C GLY A 211 -10.23 -19.80 -9.83
N LEU A 212 -9.66 -18.60 -9.58
CA LEU A 212 -10.29 -17.63 -8.68
C LEU A 212 -11.60 -17.09 -9.24
N PRO A 213 -12.73 -17.19 -8.50
CA PRO A 213 -13.95 -16.50 -8.89
C PRO A 213 -13.79 -15.01 -8.71
N ASN A 214 -13.64 -14.29 -9.82
CA ASN A 214 -13.50 -12.84 -9.87
C ASN A 214 -14.42 -12.31 -10.96
N GLY A 215 -15.26 -11.31 -10.68
CA GLY A 215 -16.32 -10.98 -11.62
C GLY A 215 -16.84 -9.57 -11.61
N PHE A 216 -17.86 -9.39 -12.43
CA PHE A 216 -18.71 -8.20 -12.49
C PHE A 216 -19.96 -8.43 -11.65
N LEU A 217 -20.32 -7.44 -10.86
CA LEU A 217 -21.55 -7.40 -10.09
C LEU A 217 -22.45 -6.30 -10.63
N ASP A 218 -23.75 -6.59 -10.68
CA ASP A 218 -24.79 -5.65 -11.08
C ASP A 218 -25.78 -5.44 -9.92
N PHE A 219 -26.07 -4.18 -9.64
CA PHE A 219 -27.00 -3.73 -8.63
C PHE A 219 -28.08 -2.89 -9.34
N ASN A 220 -29.28 -3.41 -9.39
CA ASN A 220 -30.43 -2.79 -10.06
C ASN A 220 -31.59 -2.67 -9.07
N ASP A 221 -31.81 -1.47 -8.57
CA ASP A 221 -32.80 -1.13 -7.54
C ASP A 221 -32.73 -2.04 -6.29
N VAL A 222 -31.50 -2.35 -5.85
CA VAL A 222 -31.29 -3.21 -4.67
C VAL A 222 -31.71 -2.47 -3.41
N ASN A 223 -32.72 -3.00 -2.72
CA ASN A 223 -33.21 -2.45 -1.46
C ASN A 223 -32.37 -2.93 -0.27
N ILE A 224 -31.67 -2.01 0.38
CA ILE A 224 -30.77 -2.28 1.50
C ILE A 224 -31.31 -1.60 2.76
N PRO A 225 -31.65 -2.34 3.83
CA PRO A 225 -32.03 -1.75 5.11
C PRO A 225 -30.94 -0.81 5.66
N ALA A 226 -31.34 0.31 6.26
CA ALA A 226 -30.37 1.26 6.84
C ALA A 226 -29.48 0.63 7.93
N GLU A 227 -29.97 -0.42 8.61
CA GLU A 227 -29.18 -1.18 9.58
C GLU A 227 -28.00 -1.96 8.95
N ASN A 228 -27.93 -2.09 7.63
CA ASN A 228 -26.84 -2.72 6.90
C ASN A 228 -25.72 -1.75 6.50
N ILE A 229 -25.80 -0.48 6.91
CA ILE A 229 -24.66 0.44 6.80
C ILE A 229 -23.53 -0.04 7.72
N ILE A 230 -22.31 -0.09 7.21
CA ILE A 230 -21.10 -0.28 8.00
C ILE A 230 -20.54 1.09 8.36
N GLY A 231 -20.49 1.39 9.65
CA GLY A 231 -20.17 2.71 10.17
C GLY A 231 -21.40 3.64 10.13
N GLN A 232 -21.25 4.80 9.50
CA GLN A 232 -22.29 5.82 9.37
C GLN A 232 -22.45 6.23 7.91
N GLU A 233 -23.60 6.82 7.57
CA GLU A 233 -23.78 7.47 6.27
C GLU A 233 -22.68 8.53 6.06
N GLY A 234 -22.07 8.54 4.88
CA GLY A 234 -20.94 9.42 4.57
C GLY A 234 -19.57 8.99 5.12
N SER A 235 -19.49 7.88 5.87
CA SER A 235 -18.20 7.38 6.41
C SER A 235 -17.50 6.34 5.51
N GLY A 236 -18.04 6.04 4.33
CA GLY A 236 -17.54 4.95 3.48
C GLY A 236 -16.06 5.08 3.11
N TRP A 237 -15.58 6.30 2.86
CA TRP A 237 -14.14 6.51 2.62
C TRP A 237 -13.28 6.13 3.82
N LYS A 238 -13.70 6.51 5.04
CA LYS A 238 -12.99 6.16 6.27
C LYS A 238 -12.97 4.65 6.51
N VAL A 239 -14.10 3.99 6.28
CA VAL A 239 -14.24 2.51 6.37
C VAL A 239 -13.30 1.82 5.38
N MET A 240 -13.26 2.30 4.13
CA MET A 240 -12.37 1.78 3.08
C MET A 240 -10.89 1.91 3.47
N MET A 241 -10.46 3.11 3.84
CA MET A 241 -9.05 3.40 4.13
C MET A 241 -8.52 2.63 5.34
N ALA A 242 -9.34 2.40 6.36
CA ALA A 242 -8.92 1.70 7.57
C ALA A 242 -8.53 0.23 7.30
N GLY A 243 -9.26 -0.47 6.42
CA GLY A 243 -8.96 -1.85 6.08
C GLY A 243 -7.78 -2.04 5.11
N LEU A 244 -7.36 -1.00 4.39
CA LEU A 244 -6.34 -1.14 3.34
C LEU A 244 -4.96 -1.58 3.85
N ASN A 245 -4.58 -1.23 5.07
CA ASN A 245 -3.29 -1.66 5.61
C ASN A 245 -3.28 -3.16 5.88
N PHE A 246 -4.36 -3.67 6.48
CA PHE A 246 -4.57 -5.10 6.67
C PHE A 246 -4.57 -5.84 5.31
N GLU A 247 -5.36 -5.36 4.33
CA GLU A 247 -5.42 -5.93 2.99
C GLU A 247 -4.02 -6.05 2.38
N ARG A 248 -3.24 -4.97 2.35
CA ARG A 248 -1.90 -4.94 1.75
C ARG A 248 -0.95 -5.94 2.40
N ILE A 249 -1.01 -6.09 3.72
CA ILE A 249 -0.16 -7.02 4.47
C ILE A 249 -0.52 -8.47 4.12
N VAL A 250 -1.80 -8.84 4.23
CA VAL A 250 -2.26 -10.21 3.97
C VAL A 250 -2.10 -10.58 2.49
N TYR A 251 -2.40 -9.65 1.60
CA TYR A 251 -2.15 -9.76 0.16
C TYR A 251 -0.65 -10.03 -0.13
N SER A 252 0.24 -9.29 0.52
CA SER A 252 1.69 -9.48 0.36
C SER A 252 2.16 -10.82 0.93
N ALA A 253 1.55 -11.28 2.01
CA ALA A 253 1.82 -12.61 2.57
C ALA A 253 1.45 -13.73 1.57
N GLY A 254 0.35 -13.57 0.84
CA GLY A 254 -0.05 -14.48 -0.25
C GLY A 254 0.94 -14.56 -1.42
N MET A 255 1.86 -13.62 -1.55
CA MET A 255 2.93 -13.68 -2.55
C MET A 255 4.12 -14.55 -2.11
N LEU A 256 4.34 -14.71 -0.80
CA LEU A 256 5.53 -15.37 -0.25
C LEU A 256 5.56 -16.88 -0.52
N GLY A 257 4.39 -17.53 -0.55
CA GLY A 257 4.30 -18.97 -0.83
C GLY A 257 4.79 -19.34 -2.23
N PRO A 258 4.28 -18.75 -3.31
CA PRO A 258 4.78 -18.96 -4.67
C PRO A 258 6.26 -18.62 -4.85
N MET A 259 6.77 -17.57 -4.19
CA MET A 259 8.20 -17.24 -4.18
C MET A 259 9.02 -18.40 -3.59
N ARG A 260 8.58 -18.93 -2.45
CA ARG A 260 9.24 -20.06 -1.78
C ARG A 260 9.19 -21.34 -2.64
N GLU A 261 8.04 -21.68 -3.21
CA GLU A 261 7.90 -22.84 -4.07
C GLU A 261 8.74 -22.71 -5.34
N SER A 262 8.86 -21.51 -5.93
CA SER A 262 9.71 -21.29 -7.10
C SER A 262 11.19 -21.51 -6.81
N ILE A 263 11.68 -21.05 -5.66
CA ILE A 263 13.06 -21.34 -5.22
C ILE A 263 13.24 -22.85 -5.03
N ARG A 264 12.30 -23.53 -4.37
CA ARG A 264 12.35 -24.96 -4.13
C ARG A 264 12.45 -25.76 -5.43
N HIS A 265 11.63 -25.43 -6.42
CA HIS A 265 11.65 -26.07 -7.73
C HIS A 265 12.95 -25.76 -8.50
N ALA A 266 13.37 -24.50 -8.55
CA ALA A 266 14.58 -24.09 -9.27
C ALA A 266 15.85 -24.74 -8.68
N VAL A 267 15.99 -24.74 -7.35
CA VAL A 267 17.13 -25.36 -6.66
C VAL A 267 17.10 -26.88 -6.84
N GLY A 268 15.94 -27.52 -6.60
CA GLY A 268 15.81 -28.97 -6.77
C GLY A 268 16.05 -29.44 -8.21
N TYR A 269 15.69 -28.64 -9.20
CA TYR A 269 16.02 -28.88 -10.60
C TYR A 269 17.53 -28.70 -10.85
N ALA A 270 18.11 -27.58 -10.44
CA ALA A 270 19.51 -27.25 -10.69
C ALA A 270 20.49 -28.25 -10.04
N GLN A 271 20.12 -28.86 -8.91
CA GLN A 271 20.93 -29.92 -8.26
C GLN A 271 20.99 -31.20 -9.08
N ARG A 272 20.00 -31.50 -9.91
CA ARG A 272 19.87 -32.74 -10.67
C ARG A 272 20.18 -32.60 -12.15
N ARG A 273 20.06 -31.37 -12.71
CA ARG A 273 20.35 -31.08 -14.11
C ARG A 273 21.85 -30.98 -14.33
N ILE A 274 22.41 -31.87 -15.18
CA ILE A 274 23.84 -31.82 -15.55
C ILE A 274 24.00 -31.00 -16.84
N GLN A 275 24.87 -29.99 -16.80
CA GLN A 275 25.30 -29.20 -17.95
C GLN A 275 26.79 -28.90 -17.81
N PHE A 276 27.52 -28.88 -18.93
CA PHE A 276 28.98 -28.68 -18.94
C PHE A 276 29.71 -29.65 -17.99
N GLY A 277 29.19 -30.88 -17.86
CA GLY A 277 29.79 -31.95 -17.04
C GLY A 277 29.59 -31.82 -15.52
N LYS A 278 28.76 -30.89 -15.04
CA LYS A 278 28.47 -30.66 -13.62
C LYS A 278 27.01 -30.27 -13.35
N PRO A 279 26.53 -30.39 -12.10
CA PRO A 279 25.21 -29.92 -11.74
C PRO A 279 25.03 -28.44 -12.07
N ALA A 280 23.83 -28.06 -12.57
CA ALA A 280 23.56 -26.68 -12.97
C ALA A 280 23.64 -25.70 -11.79
N ILE A 281 23.47 -26.16 -10.55
CA ILE A 281 23.63 -25.35 -9.33
C ILE A 281 25.10 -24.91 -9.11
N GLU A 282 26.06 -25.60 -9.69
CA GLU A 282 27.49 -25.26 -9.61
C GLU A 282 27.91 -24.20 -10.65
N ILE A 283 26.99 -23.79 -11.52
CA ILE A 283 27.25 -22.75 -12.52
C ILE A 283 27.10 -21.38 -11.83
N PRO A 284 28.16 -20.53 -11.85
CA PRO A 284 28.15 -19.25 -11.10
C PRO A 284 26.98 -18.35 -11.42
N ALA A 285 26.53 -18.29 -12.68
CA ALA A 285 25.36 -17.49 -13.08
C ALA A 285 24.05 -17.97 -12.41
N ASN A 286 23.90 -19.28 -12.18
CA ASN A 286 22.75 -19.83 -11.45
C ASN A 286 22.88 -19.60 -9.95
N GLN A 287 24.10 -19.71 -9.40
CA GLN A 287 24.34 -19.40 -7.98
C GLN A 287 23.96 -17.96 -7.63
N SER A 288 24.36 -16.99 -8.48
CA SER A 288 23.98 -15.58 -8.31
C SER A 288 22.46 -15.40 -8.30
N LYS A 289 21.75 -15.97 -9.30
CA LYS A 289 20.28 -15.89 -9.35
C LYS A 289 19.60 -16.51 -8.12
N ILE A 290 20.10 -17.66 -7.67
CA ILE A 290 19.57 -18.34 -6.47
C ILE A 290 19.81 -17.49 -5.22
N ALA A 291 20.99 -16.86 -5.10
CA ALA A 291 21.27 -15.94 -4.01
C ALA A 291 20.35 -14.73 -4.00
N ASP A 292 20.10 -14.11 -5.16
CA ASP A 292 19.16 -12.99 -5.31
C ASP A 292 17.72 -13.40 -4.93
N MET A 293 17.28 -14.59 -5.38
CA MET A 293 15.96 -15.12 -5.02
C MET A 293 15.82 -15.33 -3.50
N LEU A 294 16.84 -15.89 -2.85
CA LEU A 294 16.84 -16.11 -1.40
C LEU A 294 16.83 -14.79 -0.62
N ALA A 295 17.65 -13.83 -1.03
CA ALA A 295 17.69 -12.48 -0.42
C ALA A 295 16.36 -11.76 -0.60
N GLY A 296 15.76 -11.81 -1.79
CA GLY A 296 14.47 -11.21 -2.10
C GLY A 296 13.34 -11.80 -1.26
N LEU A 297 13.27 -13.12 -1.14
CA LEU A 297 12.27 -13.78 -0.30
C LEU A 297 12.44 -13.41 1.17
N GLN A 298 13.67 -13.43 1.70
CA GLN A 298 13.92 -13.11 3.10
C GLN A 298 13.55 -11.66 3.43
N THR A 299 13.92 -10.72 2.57
CA THR A 299 13.58 -9.31 2.74
C THR A 299 12.06 -9.08 2.65
N SER A 300 11.40 -9.70 1.67
CA SER A 300 9.94 -9.63 1.53
C SER A 300 9.22 -10.14 2.78
N ARG A 301 9.63 -11.31 3.29
CA ARG A 301 9.07 -11.87 4.53
C ARG A 301 9.25 -10.92 5.72
N LEU A 302 10.45 -10.36 5.89
CA LEU A 302 10.74 -9.42 6.97
C LEU A 302 9.81 -8.20 6.92
N LEU A 303 9.64 -7.59 5.75
CA LEU A 303 8.76 -6.42 5.56
C LEU A 303 7.29 -6.74 5.85
N VAL A 304 6.79 -7.86 5.32
CA VAL A 304 5.40 -8.29 5.51
C VAL A 304 5.09 -8.54 6.98
N TYR A 305 5.93 -9.33 7.65
CA TYR A 305 5.68 -9.70 9.06
C TYR A 305 6.02 -8.58 10.04
N HIS A 306 6.92 -7.66 9.68
CA HIS A 306 7.10 -6.43 10.45
C HIS A 306 5.82 -5.57 10.41
N ALA A 307 5.26 -5.36 9.22
CA ALA A 307 4.02 -4.59 9.07
C ALA A 307 2.82 -5.28 9.78
N ALA A 308 2.74 -6.62 9.73
CA ALA A 308 1.72 -7.39 10.46
C ALA A 308 1.88 -7.22 11.98
N HIS A 309 3.09 -7.31 12.49
CA HIS A 309 3.40 -7.12 13.90
C HIS A 309 3.01 -5.72 14.40
N LEU A 310 3.25 -4.67 13.59
CA LEU A 310 2.84 -3.31 13.95
C LEU A 310 1.32 -3.20 14.13
N LEU A 311 0.52 -3.84 13.26
CA LEU A 311 -0.94 -3.87 13.43
C LEU A 311 -1.38 -4.68 14.65
N ASP A 312 -0.73 -5.80 14.94
CA ASP A 312 -1.01 -6.59 16.15
C ASP A 312 -0.73 -5.79 17.43
N GLU A 313 0.27 -4.89 17.40
CA GLU A 313 0.62 -3.95 18.47
C GLU A 313 -0.23 -2.65 18.44
N HIS A 314 -1.27 -2.59 17.60
CA HIS A 314 -2.12 -1.41 17.40
C HIS A 314 -1.34 -0.13 17.03
N LYS A 315 -0.21 -0.27 16.33
CA LYS A 315 0.62 0.83 15.83
C LYS A 315 0.24 1.21 14.41
N GLU A 316 0.56 2.45 14.04
CA GLU A 316 0.41 2.89 12.64
C GLU A 316 1.37 2.11 11.73
N ALA A 317 0.84 1.53 10.65
CA ALA A 317 1.59 0.70 9.72
C ALA A 317 1.35 1.07 8.24
N MET A 318 0.84 2.27 7.95
CA MET A 318 0.46 2.66 6.60
C MET A 318 1.65 2.65 5.62
N VAL A 319 2.77 3.22 6.03
CA VAL A 319 4.00 3.26 5.21
C VAL A 319 4.62 1.88 5.10
N ASP A 320 4.64 1.12 6.21
CA ASP A 320 5.20 -0.22 6.26
C ASP A 320 4.41 -1.21 5.40
N ALA A 321 3.08 -1.19 5.48
CA ALA A 321 2.19 -2.01 4.66
C ALA A 321 2.33 -1.67 3.15
N ALA A 322 2.42 -0.38 2.81
CA ALA A 322 2.62 0.05 1.42
C ALA A 322 4.01 -0.35 0.92
N THR A 323 5.05 -0.25 1.76
CA THR A 323 6.43 -0.67 1.44
C THR A 323 6.51 -2.18 1.27
N ALA A 324 5.90 -2.95 2.17
CA ALA A 324 5.83 -4.41 2.06
C ALA A 324 5.17 -4.84 0.74
N LYS A 325 4.02 -4.23 0.39
CA LYS A 325 3.30 -4.52 -0.85
C LYS A 325 4.10 -4.16 -2.10
N LEU A 326 4.67 -2.97 -2.14
CA LEU A 326 5.48 -2.50 -3.26
C LEU A 326 6.70 -3.41 -3.49
N PHE A 327 7.51 -3.58 -2.45
CA PHE A 327 8.74 -4.36 -2.53
C PHE A 327 8.47 -5.82 -2.86
N THR A 328 7.54 -6.47 -2.15
CA THR A 328 7.24 -7.89 -2.35
C THR A 328 6.70 -8.16 -3.75
N SER A 329 5.81 -7.31 -4.29
CA SER A 329 5.23 -7.53 -5.62
C SER A 329 6.23 -7.32 -6.77
N GLU A 330 7.19 -6.41 -6.64
CA GLU A 330 8.26 -6.22 -7.62
C GLU A 330 9.30 -7.35 -7.52
N THR A 331 9.73 -7.67 -6.30
CA THR A 331 10.63 -8.81 -6.04
C THR A 331 10.04 -10.15 -6.50
N TYR A 332 8.72 -10.32 -6.37
CA TYR A 332 8.01 -11.52 -6.84
C TYR A 332 8.25 -11.77 -8.33
N GLU A 333 8.05 -10.75 -9.19
CA GLU A 333 8.24 -10.89 -10.63
C GLU A 333 9.67 -11.29 -10.98
N ASP A 334 10.65 -10.59 -10.40
CA ASP A 334 12.07 -10.85 -10.64
C ASP A 334 12.48 -12.24 -10.16
N LEU A 335 12.00 -12.65 -8.99
CA LEU A 335 12.29 -13.96 -8.40
C LEU A 335 11.74 -15.09 -9.28
N ILE A 336 10.47 -14.99 -9.69
CA ILE A 336 9.84 -16.02 -10.54
C ILE A 336 10.54 -16.11 -11.90
N SER A 337 10.86 -14.96 -12.51
CA SER A 337 11.63 -14.90 -13.76
C SER A 337 13.01 -15.57 -13.64
N ASN A 338 13.73 -15.33 -12.53
CA ASN A 338 14.99 -15.97 -12.25
C ASN A 338 14.84 -17.49 -12.05
N ALA A 339 13.79 -17.95 -11.36
CA ALA A 339 13.53 -19.37 -11.17
C ALA A 339 13.28 -20.09 -12.50
N ILE A 340 12.47 -19.50 -13.39
CA ILE A 340 12.26 -20.02 -14.76
C ILE A 340 13.58 -20.07 -15.52
N THR A 341 14.40 -19.01 -15.42
CA THR A 341 15.70 -18.94 -16.10
C THR A 341 16.66 -20.03 -15.62
N VAL A 342 16.73 -20.31 -14.31
CA VAL A 342 17.55 -21.39 -13.73
C VAL A 342 17.10 -22.75 -14.24
N MET A 343 15.79 -22.97 -14.44
CA MET A 343 15.23 -24.23 -14.96
C MET A 343 15.28 -24.31 -16.49
N GLY A 344 15.49 -23.20 -17.19
CA GLY A 344 15.54 -23.15 -18.64
C GLY A 344 14.21 -23.56 -19.29
N GLY A 345 14.25 -24.33 -20.37
CA GLY A 345 13.05 -24.76 -21.11
C GLY A 345 12.02 -25.48 -20.26
N ASP A 346 12.44 -26.28 -19.28
CA ASP A 346 11.51 -26.98 -18.37
C ASP A 346 10.70 -26.01 -17.50
N GLY A 347 11.32 -24.90 -17.02
CA GLY A 347 10.63 -23.86 -16.28
C GLY A 347 9.59 -23.08 -17.10
N TRP A 348 9.69 -23.11 -18.43
CA TRP A 348 8.75 -22.52 -19.37
C TRP A 348 7.54 -23.42 -19.66
N THR A 349 7.54 -24.66 -19.18
CA THR A 349 6.47 -25.62 -19.42
C THR A 349 5.45 -25.62 -18.28
N ARG A 350 4.22 -26.07 -18.59
CA ARG A 350 3.15 -26.25 -17.58
C ARG A 350 3.37 -27.48 -16.69
N PHE A 351 4.46 -28.24 -16.83
CA PHE A 351 4.82 -29.35 -15.91
C PHE A 351 5.15 -28.85 -14.51
N TYR A 352 5.59 -27.60 -14.41
CA TYR A 352 5.87 -26.93 -13.15
C TYR A 352 4.89 -25.77 -12.94
N PRO A 353 4.48 -25.45 -11.70
CA PRO A 353 3.53 -24.36 -11.44
C PRO A 353 4.14 -22.96 -11.67
N ILE A 354 5.45 -22.84 -11.83
CA ILE A 354 6.20 -21.58 -11.80
C ILE A 354 5.76 -20.62 -12.92
N GLU A 355 5.45 -21.13 -14.12
CA GLU A 355 5.00 -20.28 -15.20
C GLU A 355 3.64 -19.60 -14.90
N SER A 356 2.78 -20.21 -14.07
CA SER A 356 1.55 -19.58 -13.63
C SER A 356 1.80 -18.45 -12.65
N TYR A 357 2.78 -18.60 -11.77
CA TYR A 357 3.17 -17.56 -10.84
C TYR A 357 3.70 -16.31 -11.57
N LEU A 358 4.37 -16.49 -12.72
CA LEU A 358 4.77 -15.33 -13.54
C LEU A 358 3.56 -14.54 -14.07
N ARG A 359 2.46 -15.23 -14.38
CA ARG A 359 1.21 -14.58 -14.79
C ARG A 359 0.53 -13.87 -13.62
N ASP A 360 0.65 -14.38 -12.40
CA ASP A 360 0.17 -13.74 -11.17
C ASP A 360 0.97 -12.46 -10.85
N ALA A 361 2.23 -12.36 -11.29
CA ALA A 361 3.09 -11.22 -10.98
C ALA A 361 2.48 -9.87 -11.35
N LYS A 362 1.78 -9.78 -12.49
CA LYS A 362 1.20 -8.51 -12.93
C LYS A 362 0.01 -8.06 -12.10
N VAL A 363 -0.87 -8.96 -11.69
CA VAL A 363 -1.97 -8.57 -10.81
C VAL A 363 -1.46 -8.20 -9.41
N ASN A 364 -0.37 -8.81 -8.95
CA ASN A 364 0.26 -8.44 -7.68
C ASN A 364 0.74 -6.99 -7.64
N GLN A 365 1.10 -6.41 -8.78
CA GLN A 365 1.46 -4.98 -8.89
C GLN A 365 0.26 -4.05 -9.05
N ILE A 366 -0.93 -4.58 -9.39
CA ILE A 366 -2.16 -3.82 -9.67
C ILE A 366 -3.13 -3.86 -8.49
N GLY A 367 -3.36 -5.03 -7.90
CA GLY A 367 -4.30 -5.26 -6.81
C GLY A 367 -3.91 -4.57 -5.50
N ALA A 368 -4.85 -4.40 -4.58
CA ALA A 368 -4.68 -3.71 -3.29
C ALA A 368 -4.12 -2.27 -3.41
N GLY A 369 -4.41 -1.62 -4.55
CA GLY A 369 -3.81 -0.36 -5.00
C GLY A 369 -2.52 -0.58 -5.79
N THR A 370 -2.43 0.06 -6.97
CA THR A 370 -1.26 -0.10 -7.85
C THR A 370 0.05 0.28 -7.16
N ASN A 371 1.17 -0.26 -7.65
CA ASN A 371 2.49 0.08 -7.12
C ASN A 371 2.78 1.59 -7.22
N ASP A 372 2.22 2.30 -8.20
CA ASP A 372 2.35 3.76 -8.29
C ASP A 372 1.59 4.45 -7.15
N ILE A 373 0.40 3.96 -6.79
CA ILE A 373 -0.32 4.43 -5.60
C ILE A 373 0.47 4.14 -4.32
N MET A 374 1.11 2.95 -4.22
CA MET A 374 1.98 2.64 -3.07
C MET A 374 3.14 3.63 -2.97
N ARG A 375 3.80 3.99 -4.07
CA ARG A 375 4.85 5.01 -4.10
C ARG A 375 4.36 6.37 -3.59
N LEU A 376 3.14 6.77 -3.96
CA LEU A 376 2.53 8.01 -3.44
C LEU A 376 2.24 7.95 -1.94
N VAL A 377 1.75 6.80 -1.44
CA VAL A 377 1.50 6.58 0.00
C VAL A 377 2.81 6.64 0.77
N ILE A 378 3.84 5.94 0.30
CA ILE A 378 5.18 5.91 0.91
C ILE A 378 5.80 7.30 0.92
N LEU A 379 5.74 8.04 -0.19
CA LEU A 379 6.27 9.39 -0.27
C LEU A 379 5.60 10.31 0.75
N ARG A 380 4.27 10.37 0.75
CA ARG A 380 3.51 11.27 1.64
C ARG A 380 3.70 10.90 3.12
N GLY A 381 3.65 9.62 3.46
CA GLY A 381 3.83 9.13 4.81
C GLY A 381 5.28 9.25 5.27
N GLY A 382 6.24 8.85 4.44
CA GLY A 382 7.67 8.90 4.73
C GLY A 382 8.18 10.34 4.94
N LEU A 383 7.76 11.30 4.08
CA LEU A 383 8.08 12.71 4.30
C LEU A 383 7.54 13.22 5.64
N LYS A 384 6.33 12.78 6.04
CA LYS A 384 5.76 13.14 7.34
C LYS A 384 6.56 12.55 8.52
N MET A 385 7.03 11.30 8.38
CA MET A 385 7.90 10.66 9.38
C MET A 385 9.24 11.37 9.53
N LEU A 386 9.84 11.80 8.41
CA LEU A 386 11.11 12.51 8.37
C LEU A 386 10.99 14.03 8.64
N ASN A 387 9.78 14.56 8.82
CA ASN A 387 9.54 16.00 8.87
C ASN A 387 10.38 16.73 9.93
N LYS A 388 10.69 16.09 11.07
CA LYS A 388 11.57 16.69 12.09
C LYS A 388 13.02 16.85 11.61
N ASP A 389 13.49 15.89 10.83
CA ASP A 389 14.86 15.88 10.28
C ASP A 389 14.96 16.78 9.04
N LEU A 390 13.92 16.79 8.20
CA LEU A 390 13.83 17.64 7.01
C LEU A 390 13.73 19.14 7.35
N LYS A 391 13.24 19.48 8.54
CA LYS A 391 13.19 20.86 9.05
C LYS A 391 14.52 21.34 9.67
N MET A 392 15.58 20.53 9.63
CA MET A 392 16.89 21.03 10.07
C MET A 392 17.36 22.13 9.10
N PRO A 393 17.49 23.39 9.55
CA PRO A 393 18.10 24.41 8.71
C PRO A 393 19.52 23.95 8.34
N HIS A 394 19.92 24.12 7.09
CA HIS A 394 21.30 23.87 6.63
C HIS A 394 22.35 24.45 7.59
N ARG A 395 22.04 25.60 8.15
CA ARG A 395 22.85 26.28 9.17
C ARG A 395 23.17 25.39 10.38
N LYS A 396 22.17 24.64 10.92
CA LYS A 396 22.40 23.73 12.07
C LYS A 396 23.25 22.52 11.70
N VAL A 397 23.18 22.07 10.46
CA VAL A 397 24.06 21.00 9.94
C VAL A 397 25.50 21.52 9.85
N HIS A 398 25.70 22.70 9.30
CA HIS A 398 27.03 23.33 9.22
C HIS A 398 27.61 23.57 10.59
N GLU A 399 26.83 24.07 11.56
CA GLU A 399 27.25 24.22 12.96
C GLU A 399 27.66 22.88 13.59
N LYS A 400 26.86 21.81 13.40
CA LYS A 400 27.18 20.48 13.92
C LYS A 400 28.42 19.86 13.27
N LEU A 401 28.68 20.17 12.02
CA LEU A 401 29.87 19.70 11.29
C LEU A 401 31.10 20.59 11.54
N GLY A 402 30.98 21.62 12.37
CA GLY A 402 32.08 22.58 12.61
C GLY A 402 32.44 23.41 11.39
N ILE A 403 31.56 23.49 10.41
CA ILE A 403 31.78 24.30 9.21
C ILE A 403 31.49 25.77 9.61
N PRO A 404 32.44 26.71 9.45
CA PRO A 404 32.19 28.10 9.81
C PRO A 404 31.05 28.69 8.98
N THR A 405 29.96 29.05 9.61
CA THR A 405 28.91 29.84 8.98
C THR A 405 29.28 31.31 9.14
N SER A 406 29.19 32.08 8.08
CA SER A 406 29.62 33.49 8.06
C SER A 406 28.85 34.42 9.02
N THR A 407 27.91 33.89 9.81
CA THR A 407 27.14 34.63 10.80
C THR A 407 26.83 33.74 12.02
N ALA A 408 27.64 33.89 13.08
CA ALA A 408 27.54 33.17 14.34
C ALA A 408 26.36 33.58 15.25
N THR A 409 25.47 34.45 14.81
CA THR A 409 24.31 34.93 15.59
C THR A 409 23.02 34.53 14.87
N PRO A 410 21.99 34.02 15.59
CA PRO A 410 20.66 33.88 14.96
C PRO A 410 20.29 35.27 14.43
N PRO A 411 19.84 35.38 13.13
CA PRO A 411 19.51 36.66 12.57
C PRO A 411 18.43 37.30 13.44
N LYS A 412 18.70 38.52 13.95
CA LYS A 412 17.65 39.32 14.58
C LYS A 412 16.51 39.39 13.61
N LYS A 413 15.30 39.06 14.07
CA LYS A 413 14.10 39.27 13.27
C LYS A 413 14.07 40.71 12.82
N ILE A 414 13.84 40.92 11.54
CA ILE A 414 13.85 42.25 10.93
C ILE A 414 12.46 42.55 10.36
N LYS A 415 12.09 43.83 10.32
CA LYS A 415 10.79 44.28 9.82
C LYS A 415 10.55 43.78 8.37
N ALA A 416 9.34 43.34 8.10
CA ALA A 416 8.94 42.96 6.75
C ALA A 416 8.93 44.18 5.83
N ASN A 417 9.79 44.20 4.83
CA ASN A 417 9.81 45.10 3.69
C ASN A 417 10.61 44.49 2.55
N GLU A 418 10.50 45.04 1.34
CA GLU A 418 11.17 44.51 0.13
C GLU A 418 12.69 44.36 0.28
N ASP A 419 13.37 45.35 0.82
CA ASP A 419 14.83 45.33 0.93
C ASP A 419 15.29 44.27 1.93
N ASN A 420 14.57 44.12 3.04
CA ASN A 420 14.87 43.09 4.06
C ASN A 420 14.57 41.67 3.56
N VAL A 421 13.45 41.46 2.84
CA VAL A 421 13.14 40.19 2.20
C VAL A 421 14.22 39.82 1.17
N LEU A 422 14.60 40.79 0.33
CA LEU A 422 15.62 40.57 -0.67
C LEU A 422 17.00 40.28 -0.06
N ARG A 423 17.34 40.95 1.04
CA ARG A 423 18.58 40.68 1.80
C ARG A 423 18.57 39.28 2.41
N ILE A 424 17.47 38.84 3.02
CA ILE A 424 17.34 37.48 3.58
C ILE A 424 17.55 36.44 2.48
N LEU A 425 16.93 36.63 1.30
CA LEU A 425 17.06 35.69 0.19
C LEU A 425 18.47 35.71 -0.43
N ALA A 426 19.16 36.84 -0.38
CA ALA A 426 20.54 36.95 -0.85
C ALA A 426 21.54 36.32 0.14
N GLU A 427 21.30 36.45 1.45
CA GLU A 427 22.05 35.74 2.49
C GLU A 427 21.85 34.21 2.37
N ASP A 428 20.62 33.77 2.11
CA ASP A 428 20.35 32.35 1.88
C ASP A 428 21.07 31.82 0.64
N TYR A 429 21.14 32.62 -0.42
CA TYR A 429 21.86 32.24 -1.64
C TYR A 429 23.35 31.96 -1.39
N GLN A 430 23.99 32.61 -0.41
CA GLN A 430 25.39 32.31 -0.06
C GLN A 430 25.59 30.89 0.46
N VAL A 431 24.59 30.36 1.14
CA VAL A 431 24.61 28.99 1.71
C VAL A 431 23.99 27.99 0.76
N ASN A 432 22.97 28.40 0.01
CA ASN A 432 22.13 27.54 -0.83
C ASN A 432 21.94 28.09 -2.26
N PRO A 433 22.99 28.25 -3.07
CA PRO A 433 22.91 28.98 -4.35
C PRO A 433 21.96 28.37 -5.38
N GLY A 434 21.68 27.07 -5.28
CA GLY A 434 20.77 26.35 -6.19
C GLY A 434 19.36 26.17 -5.67
N LEU A 435 19.12 26.40 -4.39
CA LEU A 435 17.87 26.08 -3.74
C LEU A 435 16.93 27.28 -3.62
N PHE A 436 15.69 27.00 -3.27
CA PHE A 436 14.68 27.99 -2.93
C PHE A 436 14.44 27.92 -1.42
N MET A 437 14.36 29.08 -0.74
CA MET A 437 13.94 29.20 0.64
C MET A 437 12.44 28.90 0.75
N SER A 438 12.02 28.20 1.82
CA SER A 438 10.60 28.02 2.10
C SER A 438 9.96 29.29 2.69
N ARG A 439 8.63 29.37 2.54
CA ARG A 439 7.87 30.52 3.09
C ARG A 439 7.98 30.59 4.61
N GLU A 440 7.97 29.44 5.28
CA GLU A 440 8.12 29.33 6.74
C GLU A 440 9.47 29.86 7.19
N GLU A 441 10.55 29.48 6.52
CA GLU A 441 11.91 29.98 6.81
C GLU A 441 12.03 31.48 6.63
N LEU A 442 11.42 32.06 5.59
CA LEU A 442 11.39 33.51 5.41
C LEU A 442 10.64 34.20 6.56
N LYS A 443 9.47 33.67 6.95
CA LYS A 443 8.66 34.22 8.06
C LYS A 443 9.39 34.15 9.41
N GLU A 444 10.14 33.10 9.68
CA GLU A 444 10.95 32.98 10.89
C GLU A 444 11.99 34.10 11.04
N ARG A 445 12.43 34.69 9.94
CA ARG A 445 13.40 35.80 9.89
C ARG A 445 12.75 37.18 9.91
N LEU A 446 11.43 37.28 9.75
CA LEU A 446 10.70 38.54 9.74
C LEU A 446 9.99 38.76 11.09
N THR A 447 9.88 40.02 11.52
CA THR A 447 9.15 40.41 12.74
C THR A 447 7.69 40.68 12.33
N ASP A 448 6.75 40.09 13.07
CA ASP A 448 5.30 40.31 12.97
C ASP A 448 4.72 40.21 11.52
N ALA A 449 5.31 39.35 10.69
CA ALA A 449 4.91 39.19 9.30
C ALA A 449 3.61 38.39 9.19
N VAL A 450 2.57 39.02 8.71
CA VAL A 450 1.28 38.41 8.34
C VAL A 450 1.41 37.81 6.93
N ASP A 451 0.70 36.69 6.68
CA ASP A 451 0.80 35.95 5.44
C ASP A 451 0.50 36.80 4.18
N ASP A 452 -0.54 37.62 4.21
CA ASP A 452 -0.93 38.46 3.09
C ASP A 452 0.10 39.55 2.80
N GLU A 453 0.71 40.15 3.82
CA GLU A 453 1.76 41.17 3.69
C GLU A 453 3.03 40.57 3.05
N VAL A 454 3.43 39.36 3.46
CA VAL A 454 4.58 38.65 2.86
C VAL A 454 4.31 38.34 1.40
N ASP A 455 3.10 37.88 1.06
CA ASP A 455 2.72 37.56 -0.32
C ASP A 455 2.73 38.81 -1.22
N GLU A 456 2.26 39.97 -0.71
CA GLU A 456 2.30 41.22 -1.47
C GLU A 456 3.75 41.68 -1.73
N LEU A 457 4.62 41.61 -0.72
CA LEU A 457 6.05 41.93 -0.86
C LEU A 457 6.72 41.00 -1.89
N LEU A 458 6.46 39.71 -1.83
CA LEU A 458 7.02 38.73 -2.76
C LEU A 458 6.51 38.94 -4.19
N LYS A 459 5.24 39.21 -4.39
CA LYS A 459 4.65 39.55 -5.70
C LYS A 459 5.23 40.85 -6.28
N SER A 460 5.42 41.85 -5.42
CA SER A 460 6.06 43.10 -5.83
C SER A 460 7.50 42.90 -6.28
N LEU A 461 8.28 42.12 -5.54
CA LEU A 461 9.66 41.77 -5.88
C LEU A 461 9.72 40.91 -7.17
N GLU A 462 8.78 40.01 -7.38
CA GLU A 462 8.69 39.24 -8.62
C GLU A 462 8.39 40.12 -9.85
N ALA A 463 7.43 41.04 -9.71
CA ALA A 463 7.12 42.02 -10.76
C ALA A 463 8.34 42.88 -11.15
N LYS A 464 9.22 43.18 -10.21
CA LYS A 464 10.50 43.85 -10.38
C LYS A 464 11.62 42.92 -10.90
N ARG A 465 11.33 41.63 -11.11
CA ARG A 465 12.28 40.56 -11.51
C ARG A 465 13.42 40.31 -10.52
N LEU A 466 13.26 40.72 -9.26
CA LEU A 466 14.28 40.60 -8.23
C LEU A 466 14.26 39.22 -7.51
N VAL A 467 13.13 38.50 -7.57
CA VAL A 467 12.99 37.17 -7.02
C VAL A 467 12.35 36.19 -8.02
N LYS A 468 12.54 34.91 -7.80
CA LYS A 468 11.82 33.82 -8.45
C LYS A 468 10.94 33.13 -7.43
N LEU A 469 9.66 32.95 -7.76
CA LEU A 469 8.67 32.31 -6.90
C LEU A 469 8.24 30.97 -7.49
N TYR A 470 8.02 30.00 -6.63
CA TYR A 470 7.35 28.74 -6.96
C TYR A 470 6.02 28.68 -6.21
N ARG A 471 4.96 28.30 -6.93
CA ARG A 471 3.60 28.18 -6.40
C ARG A 471 3.15 26.72 -6.45
N ASP A 472 2.38 26.31 -5.44
CA ASP A 472 1.75 25.01 -5.43
C ASP A 472 0.57 24.90 -6.43
N GLY A 473 -0.08 23.75 -6.48
CA GLY A 473 -1.23 23.49 -7.35
C GLY A 473 -2.47 24.37 -7.07
N HIS A 474 -2.49 25.08 -5.94
CA HIS A 474 -3.53 26.02 -5.55
C HIS A 474 -3.14 27.50 -5.78
N GLY A 475 -1.95 27.74 -6.33
CA GLY A 475 -1.44 29.09 -6.60
C GLY A 475 -0.77 29.77 -5.40
N THR A 476 -0.61 29.09 -4.26
CA THR A 476 0.03 29.62 -3.05
C THR A 476 1.55 29.66 -3.26
N ILE A 477 2.20 30.78 -2.88
CA ILE A 477 3.65 30.90 -2.91
C ILE A 477 4.23 30.02 -1.79
N VAL A 478 4.99 28.98 -2.15
CA VAL A 478 5.57 28.03 -1.18
C VAL A 478 7.08 28.10 -1.09
N LEU A 479 7.75 28.48 -2.19
CA LEU A 479 9.22 28.60 -2.23
C LEU A 479 9.63 29.87 -3.00
N MET A 480 10.76 30.49 -2.59
CA MET A 480 11.29 31.69 -3.21
C MET A 480 12.82 31.74 -3.19
N LYS A 481 13.40 32.44 -4.14
CA LYS A 481 14.83 32.75 -4.13
C LYS A 481 15.13 34.09 -4.80
N ALA A 482 16.25 34.72 -4.46
CA ALA A 482 16.77 35.90 -5.16
C ALA A 482 17.10 35.54 -6.63
N SER A 483 16.76 36.43 -7.55
CA SER A 483 17.25 36.36 -8.92
C SER A 483 18.68 36.97 -9.01
N TYR A 484 19.34 36.82 -10.14
CA TYR A 484 20.65 37.46 -10.33
C TYR A 484 20.58 39.00 -10.22
N GLU A 485 19.51 39.62 -10.71
CA GLU A 485 19.25 41.05 -10.56
C GLU A 485 18.96 41.40 -9.08
N GLY A 486 18.23 40.54 -8.37
CA GLY A 486 17.98 40.68 -6.94
C GLY A 486 19.24 40.64 -6.12
N LEU A 487 20.15 39.71 -6.39
CA LEU A 487 21.47 39.66 -5.73
C LEU A 487 22.27 40.94 -5.94
N ARG A 488 22.33 41.45 -7.15
CA ARG A 488 23.02 42.72 -7.47
C ARG A 488 22.43 43.91 -6.71
N LYS A 489 21.10 43.92 -6.54
CA LYS A 489 20.44 45.00 -5.80
C LYS A 489 20.66 44.89 -4.30
N ALA A 490 20.74 43.66 -3.76
CA ALA A 490 20.97 43.41 -2.32
C ALA A 490 22.39 43.79 -1.86
N GLY A 491 23.38 43.80 -2.77
CA GLY A 491 24.75 44.18 -2.49
C GLY A 491 25.74 43.82 -3.61
N PRO A 492 27.04 44.09 -3.44
CA PRO A 492 28.07 43.66 -4.36
C PRO A 492 28.05 42.12 -4.52
N ILE A 493 28.09 41.65 -5.76
CA ILE A 493 27.93 40.22 -6.07
C ILE A 493 29.06 39.38 -5.49
N GLU A 494 30.19 39.98 -5.23
CA GLU A 494 31.35 39.38 -4.58
C GLU A 494 31.05 38.93 -3.15
N ASN A 495 30.05 39.54 -2.50
CA ASN A 495 29.61 39.18 -1.14
C ASN A 495 28.81 37.90 -1.14
N TYR A 496 28.36 37.43 -2.31
CA TYR A 496 27.53 36.21 -2.43
C TYR A 496 28.33 35.04 -3.03
N LYS A 497 29.60 34.95 -2.64
CA LYS A 497 30.44 33.79 -2.99
C LYS A 497 29.92 32.55 -2.32
N TRP A 498 29.74 31.53 -3.11
CA TRP A 498 29.23 30.24 -2.67
C TRP A 498 30.28 29.33 -1.97
N PHE A 499 31.56 29.72 -2.03
CA PHE A 499 32.61 28.95 -1.35
C PHE A 499 33.05 29.65 -0.06
N PRO A 500 33.22 28.90 1.05
CA PRO A 500 33.88 29.42 2.24
C PRO A 500 35.28 29.88 1.88
N ASP A 501 35.74 30.99 2.48
CA ASP A 501 37.07 31.56 2.21
C ASP A 501 38.25 30.63 2.55
N TRP A 502 37.99 29.58 3.38
CA TRP A 502 38.98 28.56 3.72
C TRP A 502 39.09 27.43 2.69
N LEU A 503 38.15 27.31 1.75
CA LEU A 503 38.21 26.26 0.70
C LEU A 503 39.19 26.69 -0.37
N ASP A 504 40.31 25.97 -0.47
CA ASP A 504 41.33 26.22 -1.51
C ASP A 504 40.72 25.99 -2.89
N LYS A 505 40.80 27.03 -3.76
CA LYS A 505 40.26 27.04 -5.11
C LYS A 505 40.69 25.86 -6.00
N LYS A 506 41.81 25.20 -5.67
CA LYS A 506 42.28 24.01 -6.38
C LYS A 506 41.36 22.77 -6.23
N TYR A 507 40.45 22.76 -5.25
CA TYR A 507 39.46 21.66 -5.04
C TYR A 507 38.11 21.94 -5.70
N ILE A 508 37.97 23.02 -6.51
CA ILE A 508 36.70 23.47 -7.08
C ILE A 508 36.53 23.02 -8.54
N PHE A 509 37.51 22.31 -9.14
CA PHE A 509 37.46 21.81 -10.54
C PHE A 509 37.74 20.31 -10.61
#